data_e0bad7fd0b531da109c83cef96874bb4
#
_entry.id   e0bad7fd0b531da109c83cef96874bb4
#
_cell.length_a   1.000
_cell.length_b   1.000
_cell.length_c   1.000
_cell.angle_alpha   90.00
_cell.angle_beta   90.00
_cell.angle_gamma   90.00
#
_symmetry.space_group_name_H-M   'P 1'
#
loop_
_entity.id
_entity.type
_entity.pdbx_description
1 polymer ?
#
loop_
_entity_poly.entity_id
_entity_poly.type
_entity_poly.pdbx_seq_one_letter_code
_entity_poly.pdbx_strand_id
1 'polypeptide(L)'
;MKNVKESANFIWSIADLLRGDYKQSDYGKVILPLTVLRRLDCVLDATKEEVLKKHEQLKNTGIEDLDALLNRASGYKFHNRSNFTFDKLVADPNNIALNLRNYINGFSEDAREIIEQFEFENQINKMDDANLLFMVIKRFQEIDLHPDRITSMEMGYMFEELIRKFAEISNETAGEHFTPREVIKLMVNILFLNDRDILTKKGITKTIYDCCAGTGGMLSVAEEYLNELNPDARLEVFGQELNPESYAICKSDLLIKGQNASNIKKGNSISEDKLASEKFDYLITNPPF
;
A
#
# COMPACT_ATOMS: atom_id res chain seq x y z
N MET A 1 0.85 13.41 13.74
CA MET A 1 -0.57 13.06 14.00
C MET A 1 -1.60 14.09 13.52
N LYS A 2 -1.35 15.42 13.60
CA LYS A 2 -2.31 16.43 13.08
C LYS A 2 -2.48 16.30 11.55
N ASN A 3 -1.38 16.17 10.81
CA ASN A 3 -1.39 16.02 9.36
C ASN A 3 -2.12 14.74 8.90
N VAL A 4 -1.99 13.62 9.63
CA VAL A 4 -2.65 12.34 9.29
C VAL A 4 -4.16 12.46 9.35
N LYS A 5 -4.69 13.05 10.44
CA LYS A 5 -6.14 13.27 10.57
C LYS A 5 -6.69 14.22 9.51
N GLU A 6 -5.94 15.28 9.18
CA GLU A 6 -6.32 16.20 8.11
C GLU A 6 -6.36 15.51 6.75
N SER A 7 -5.34 14.71 6.43
CA SER A 7 -5.29 13.92 5.20
C SER A 7 -6.37 12.85 5.13
N ALA A 8 -6.59 12.11 6.22
CA ALA A 8 -7.68 11.12 6.30
C ALA A 8 -9.06 11.78 6.14
N ASN A 9 -9.28 12.94 6.76
CA ASN A 9 -10.54 13.68 6.62
C ASN A 9 -10.71 14.25 5.21
N PHE A 10 -9.61 14.70 4.57
CA PHE A 10 -9.64 15.15 3.19
C PHE A 10 -10.03 14.00 2.26
N ILE A 11 -9.34 12.85 2.36
CA ILE A 11 -9.66 11.66 1.56
C ILE A 11 -11.09 11.20 1.85
N TRP A 12 -11.51 11.24 3.12
CA TRP A 12 -12.89 10.94 3.49
C TRP A 12 -13.90 11.88 2.83
N SER A 13 -13.57 13.17 2.65
CA SER A 13 -14.46 14.12 1.98
C SER A 13 -14.75 13.76 0.52
N ILE A 14 -13.92 12.91 -0.10
CA ILE A 14 -14.14 12.40 -1.45
C ILE A 14 -15.38 11.47 -1.48
N ALA A 15 -15.70 10.83 -0.36
CA ALA A 15 -16.93 10.06 -0.21
C ALA A 15 -18.20 10.88 -0.49
N ASP A 16 -18.17 12.20 -0.24
CA ASP A 16 -19.29 13.07 -0.56
C ASP A 16 -19.53 13.20 -2.09
N LEU A 17 -18.49 13.06 -2.91
CA LEU A 17 -18.63 13.04 -4.38
C LEU A 17 -19.31 11.75 -4.87
N LEU A 18 -19.17 10.66 -4.12
CA LEU A 18 -19.73 9.36 -4.48
C LEU A 18 -21.20 9.20 -4.05
N ARG A 19 -21.70 10.15 -3.24
CA ARG A 19 -23.05 10.10 -2.67
C ARG A 19 -24.10 10.19 -3.78
N GLY A 20 -25.03 9.25 -3.78
CA GLY A 20 -26.11 9.15 -4.76
C GLY A 20 -25.83 8.09 -5.83
N ASP A 21 -24.60 7.98 -6.32
CA ASP A 21 -24.23 7.02 -7.35
C ASP A 21 -23.65 5.72 -6.78
N TYR A 22 -23.13 5.80 -5.55
CA TYR A 22 -22.57 4.66 -4.81
C TYR A 22 -23.32 4.39 -3.51
N LYS A 23 -23.46 3.12 -3.16
CA LYS A 23 -23.82 2.74 -1.80
C LYS A 23 -22.67 3.09 -0.87
N GLN A 24 -22.96 3.47 0.35
CA GLN A 24 -21.93 3.85 1.33
C GLN A 24 -20.93 2.71 1.61
N SER A 25 -21.41 1.45 1.60
CA SER A 25 -20.58 0.26 1.71
C SER A 25 -19.57 0.07 0.56
N ASP A 26 -19.78 0.73 -0.57
CA ASP A 26 -18.88 0.62 -1.74
C ASP A 26 -17.87 1.76 -1.85
N TYR A 27 -17.88 2.74 -0.93
CA TYR A 27 -16.94 3.87 -0.98
C TYR A 27 -15.47 3.41 -0.87
N GLY A 28 -15.20 2.40 -0.05
CA GLY A 28 -13.88 1.80 0.09
C GLY A 28 -13.31 1.30 -1.22
N LYS A 29 -14.14 0.71 -2.08
CA LYS A 29 -13.74 0.17 -3.40
C LYS A 29 -13.21 1.24 -4.38
N VAL A 30 -13.50 2.50 -4.13
CA VAL A 30 -12.99 3.65 -4.91
C VAL A 30 -11.84 4.32 -4.17
N ILE A 31 -12.01 4.60 -2.88
CA ILE A 31 -11.11 5.45 -2.11
C ILE A 31 -9.80 4.73 -1.78
N LEU A 32 -9.84 3.44 -1.40
CA LEU A 32 -8.62 2.71 -1.03
C LEU A 32 -7.66 2.55 -2.21
N PRO A 33 -8.07 2.03 -3.39
CA PRO A 33 -7.16 1.90 -4.53
C PRO A 33 -6.62 3.23 -5.02
N LEU A 34 -7.44 4.30 -5.03
CA LEU A 34 -6.95 5.62 -5.41
C LEU A 34 -5.98 6.22 -4.40
N THR A 35 -6.14 5.92 -3.11
CA THR A 35 -5.17 6.31 -2.08
C THR A 35 -3.82 5.62 -2.31
N VAL A 36 -3.83 4.32 -2.64
CA VAL A 36 -2.62 3.57 -3.00
C VAL A 36 -2.00 4.15 -4.28
N LEU A 37 -2.78 4.31 -5.34
CA LEU A 37 -2.31 4.87 -6.62
C LEU A 37 -1.69 6.26 -6.43
N ARG A 38 -2.33 7.14 -5.67
CA ARG A 38 -1.79 8.48 -5.40
C ARG A 38 -0.50 8.42 -4.59
N ARG A 39 -0.41 7.52 -3.61
CA ARG A 39 0.84 7.29 -2.87
C ARG A 39 1.97 6.86 -3.80
N LEU A 40 1.73 5.88 -4.68
CA LEU A 40 2.71 5.40 -5.66
C LEU A 40 3.12 6.51 -6.64
N ASP A 41 2.17 7.34 -7.09
CA ASP A 41 2.43 8.50 -7.97
C ASP A 41 3.37 9.50 -7.30
N CYS A 42 3.07 9.91 -6.05
CA CYS A 42 3.92 10.83 -5.29
C CYS A 42 5.33 10.28 -5.07
N VAL A 43 5.45 8.98 -4.77
CA VAL A 43 6.76 8.32 -4.56
C VAL A 43 7.63 8.35 -5.81
N LEU A 44 7.02 8.15 -6.98
CA LEU A 44 7.75 8.06 -8.26
C LEU A 44 7.97 9.42 -8.93
N ASP A 45 7.39 10.49 -8.43
CA ASP A 45 7.37 11.81 -9.09
C ASP A 45 8.78 12.30 -9.44
N ALA A 46 9.69 12.27 -8.49
CA ALA A 46 11.06 12.75 -8.66
C ALA A 46 11.88 11.97 -9.71
N THR A 47 11.53 10.72 -9.98
CA THR A 47 12.29 9.83 -10.88
C THR A 47 11.53 9.45 -12.15
N LYS A 48 10.30 9.96 -12.29
CA LYS A 48 9.41 9.63 -13.41
C LYS A 48 10.05 9.86 -14.78
N GLU A 49 10.67 11.00 -14.96
CA GLU A 49 11.30 11.37 -16.24
C GLU A 49 12.50 10.48 -16.57
N GLU A 50 13.26 10.06 -15.57
CA GLU A 50 14.39 9.14 -15.77
C GLU A 50 13.91 7.76 -16.21
N VAL A 51 12.84 7.25 -15.59
CA VAL A 51 12.19 6.00 -15.99
C VAL A 51 11.69 6.06 -17.43
N LEU A 52 11.01 7.14 -17.82
CA LEU A 52 10.50 7.32 -19.19
C LEU A 52 11.63 7.38 -20.20
N LYS A 53 12.69 8.15 -19.93
CA LYS A 53 13.89 8.22 -20.77
C LYS A 53 14.57 6.85 -20.92
N LYS A 54 14.69 6.12 -19.83
CA LYS A 54 15.27 4.77 -19.82
C LYS A 54 14.42 3.79 -20.62
N HIS A 55 13.10 3.83 -20.44
CA HIS A 55 12.16 3.01 -21.19
C HIS A 55 12.27 3.26 -22.70
N GLU A 56 12.31 4.54 -23.13
CA GLU A 56 12.46 4.90 -24.53
C GLU A 56 13.76 4.38 -25.16
N GLN A 57 14.86 4.39 -24.39
CA GLN A 57 16.13 3.82 -24.83
C GLN A 57 16.10 2.30 -24.99
N LEU A 58 15.31 1.62 -24.19
CA LEU A 58 15.30 0.15 -24.09
C LEU A 58 14.23 -0.52 -24.95
N LYS A 59 13.14 0.16 -25.30
CA LYS A 59 11.98 -0.43 -25.98
C LYS A 59 12.29 -1.16 -27.30
N ASN A 60 13.40 -0.82 -27.96
CA ASN A 60 13.81 -1.40 -29.24
C ASN A 60 15.06 -2.30 -29.11
N THR A 61 15.49 -2.66 -27.92
CA THR A 61 16.72 -3.44 -27.69
C THR A 61 16.52 -4.95 -27.73
N GLY A 62 15.26 -5.43 -27.85
CA GLY A 62 14.94 -6.86 -27.84
C GLY A 62 15.00 -7.51 -26.44
N ILE A 63 15.16 -6.71 -25.38
CA ILE A 63 15.09 -7.21 -24.00
C ILE A 63 13.60 -7.39 -23.64
N GLU A 64 13.20 -8.62 -23.32
CA GLU A 64 11.81 -8.96 -23.03
C GLU A 64 11.35 -8.42 -21.66
N ASP A 65 12.20 -8.56 -20.63
CA ASP A 65 11.90 -8.04 -19.28
C ASP A 65 12.72 -6.79 -18.98
N LEU A 66 12.04 -5.66 -18.87
CA LEU A 66 12.63 -4.36 -18.56
C LEU A 66 12.49 -3.99 -17.07
N ASP A 67 11.76 -4.74 -16.27
CA ASP A 67 11.38 -4.35 -14.92
C ASP A 67 12.61 -4.09 -14.03
N ALA A 68 13.61 -4.95 -14.05
CA ALA A 68 14.83 -4.77 -13.27
C ALA A 68 15.59 -3.48 -13.64
N LEU A 69 15.62 -3.13 -14.93
CA LEU A 69 16.33 -1.93 -15.42
C LEU A 69 15.55 -0.64 -15.12
N LEU A 70 14.23 -0.69 -15.23
CA LEU A 70 13.35 0.45 -14.95
C LEU A 70 13.19 0.67 -13.44
N ASN A 71 13.18 -0.39 -12.63
CA ASN A 71 13.20 -0.31 -11.17
C ASN A 71 14.50 0.34 -10.68
N ARG A 72 15.65 0.05 -11.33
CA ARG A 72 16.91 0.74 -11.04
C ARG A 72 16.84 2.23 -11.37
N ALA A 73 16.18 2.61 -12.48
CA ALA A 73 15.97 4.00 -12.85
C ALA A 73 15.02 4.74 -11.91
N SER A 74 14.00 4.06 -11.38
CA SER A 74 13.09 4.64 -10.39
C SER A 74 13.72 4.78 -9.00
N GLY A 75 14.77 4.02 -8.68
CA GLY A 75 15.32 3.91 -7.33
C GLY A 75 14.48 3.08 -6.36
N TYR A 76 13.41 2.45 -6.85
CA TYR A 76 12.49 1.61 -6.08
C TYR A 76 12.40 0.20 -6.68
N LYS A 77 11.76 -0.73 -5.98
CA LYS A 77 11.45 -2.08 -6.52
C LYS A 77 10.25 -2.09 -7.47
N PHE A 78 9.78 -0.93 -7.85
CA PHE A 78 8.69 -0.74 -8.82
C PHE A 78 8.92 0.54 -9.62
N HIS A 79 8.25 0.65 -10.74
CA HIS A 79 8.29 1.82 -11.60
C HIS A 79 6.94 2.03 -12.29
N ASN A 80 6.81 3.14 -13.01
CA ASN A 80 5.71 3.36 -13.93
C ASN A 80 6.22 3.94 -15.26
N ARG A 81 6.04 3.22 -16.36
CA ARG A 81 6.48 3.59 -17.73
C ARG A 81 5.43 4.34 -18.55
N SER A 82 4.24 4.60 -18.01
CA SER A 82 3.24 5.44 -18.65
C SER A 82 3.67 6.89 -18.67
N ASN A 83 3.26 7.65 -19.69
CA ASN A 83 3.47 9.11 -19.73
C ASN A 83 2.57 9.88 -18.77
N PHE A 84 1.57 9.22 -18.17
CA PHE A 84 0.61 9.85 -17.27
C PHE A 84 1.12 9.91 -15.83
N THR A 85 0.68 10.94 -15.12
CA THR A 85 0.71 11.19 -13.69
C THR A 85 -0.67 11.71 -13.31
N PHE A 86 -0.99 11.85 -12.02
CA PHE A 86 -2.27 12.46 -11.64
C PHE A 86 -2.47 13.86 -12.24
N ASP A 87 -1.41 14.67 -12.33
CA ASP A 87 -1.47 16.00 -12.97
C ASP A 87 -1.84 15.90 -14.46
N LYS A 88 -1.22 14.97 -15.18
CA LYS A 88 -1.50 14.77 -16.61
C LYS A 88 -2.86 14.13 -16.86
N LEU A 89 -3.38 13.31 -15.95
CA LEU A 89 -4.74 12.77 -16.01
C LEU A 89 -5.78 13.89 -15.93
N VAL A 90 -5.61 14.83 -15.00
CA VAL A 90 -6.52 15.97 -14.82
C VAL A 90 -6.42 16.96 -15.98
N ALA A 91 -5.28 17.02 -16.67
CA ALA A 91 -5.09 17.90 -17.83
C ALA A 91 -5.88 17.46 -19.09
N ASP A 92 -6.35 16.19 -19.15
CA ASP A 92 -7.14 15.66 -20.26
C ASP A 92 -8.44 15.00 -19.77
N PRO A 93 -9.44 15.81 -19.38
CA PRO A 93 -10.70 15.31 -18.81
C PRO A 93 -11.49 14.39 -19.73
N ASN A 94 -11.45 14.64 -21.05
CA ASN A 94 -12.27 13.92 -22.03
C ASN A 94 -11.81 12.46 -22.23
N ASN A 95 -10.54 12.15 -21.94
CA ASN A 95 -9.95 10.83 -22.10
C ASN A 95 -9.52 10.22 -20.77
N ILE A 96 -10.04 10.74 -19.65
CA ILE A 96 -9.52 10.40 -18.31
C ILE A 96 -9.60 8.90 -17.99
N ALA A 97 -10.66 8.21 -18.39
CA ALA A 97 -10.80 6.77 -18.17
C ALA A 97 -9.74 5.97 -18.95
N LEU A 98 -9.54 6.31 -20.23
CA LEU A 98 -8.51 5.68 -21.07
C LEU A 98 -7.11 5.95 -20.53
N ASN A 99 -6.85 7.21 -20.16
CA ASN A 99 -5.55 7.65 -19.65
C ASN A 99 -5.23 7.03 -18.29
N LEU A 100 -6.22 6.87 -17.39
CA LEU A 100 -6.08 6.20 -16.11
C LEU A 100 -5.74 4.71 -16.28
N ARG A 101 -6.39 4.02 -17.23
CA ARG A 101 -6.04 2.63 -17.58
C ARG A 101 -4.61 2.53 -18.10
N ASN A 102 -4.21 3.44 -18.99
CA ASN A 102 -2.83 3.50 -19.48
C ASN A 102 -1.84 3.73 -18.33
N TYR A 103 -2.19 4.62 -17.39
CA TYR A 103 -1.39 4.90 -16.21
C TYR A 103 -1.23 3.64 -15.34
N ILE A 104 -2.31 2.93 -15.03
CA ILE A 104 -2.28 1.69 -14.24
C ILE A 104 -1.47 0.60 -14.95
N ASN A 105 -1.68 0.41 -16.25
CA ASN A 105 -0.95 -0.58 -17.05
C ASN A 105 0.54 -0.25 -17.23
N GLY A 106 0.93 0.99 -16.96
CA GLY A 106 2.33 1.43 -16.98
C GLY A 106 3.15 1.01 -15.77
N PHE A 107 2.54 0.55 -14.70
CA PHE A 107 3.26 0.03 -13.53
C PHE A 107 3.97 -1.29 -13.83
N SER A 108 5.06 -1.55 -13.11
CA SER A 108 5.70 -2.87 -13.05
C SER A 108 4.72 -3.93 -12.57
N GLU A 109 5.00 -5.21 -12.88
CA GLU A 109 4.09 -6.33 -12.58
C GLU A 109 3.67 -6.37 -11.11
N ASP A 110 4.62 -6.29 -10.18
CA ASP A 110 4.34 -6.30 -8.73
C ASP A 110 3.42 -5.15 -8.28
N ALA A 111 3.62 -3.94 -8.79
CA ALA A 111 2.78 -2.80 -8.42
C ALA A 111 1.40 -2.86 -9.08
N ARG A 112 1.30 -3.41 -10.30
CA ARG A 112 0.03 -3.61 -10.99
C ARG A 112 -0.82 -4.69 -10.30
N GLU A 113 -0.20 -5.80 -9.89
CA GLU A 113 -0.87 -6.87 -9.12
C GLU A 113 -1.56 -6.30 -7.86
N ILE A 114 -0.91 -5.36 -7.17
CA ILE A 114 -1.51 -4.68 -6.00
C ILE A 114 -2.82 -3.99 -6.37
N ILE A 115 -2.87 -3.28 -7.49
CA ILE A 115 -4.07 -2.56 -7.93
C ILE A 115 -5.17 -3.52 -8.39
N GLU A 116 -4.80 -4.65 -9.01
CA GLU A 116 -5.73 -5.70 -9.43
C GLU A 116 -6.50 -6.32 -8.25
N GLN A 117 -5.88 -6.39 -7.05
CA GLN A 117 -6.55 -6.91 -5.85
C GLN A 117 -7.77 -6.09 -5.40
N PHE A 118 -7.85 -4.83 -5.81
CA PHE A 118 -9.00 -3.95 -5.52
C PHE A 118 -10.14 -4.09 -6.55
N GLU A 119 -9.98 -4.88 -7.62
CA GLU A 119 -10.95 -4.97 -8.74
C GLU A 119 -11.33 -3.59 -9.29
N PHE A 120 -10.36 -2.67 -9.34
CA PHE A 120 -10.59 -1.24 -9.55
C PHE A 120 -11.12 -0.91 -10.95
N GLU A 121 -10.91 -1.78 -11.94
CA GLU A 121 -11.41 -1.58 -13.31
C GLU A 121 -12.95 -1.41 -13.35
N ASN A 122 -13.68 -2.18 -12.54
CA ASN A 122 -15.12 -2.06 -12.44
C ASN A 122 -15.54 -0.68 -11.90
N GLN A 123 -14.73 -0.11 -11.00
CA GLN A 123 -15.01 1.20 -10.42
C GLN A 123 -14.68 2.33 -11.40
N ILE A 124 -13.64 2.17 -12.23
CA ILE A 124 -13.33 3.13 -13.30
C ILE A 124 -14.52 3.26 -14.25
N ASN A 125 -15.07 2.11 -14.74
CA ASN A 125 -16.24 2.11 -15.62
C ASN A 125 -17.44 2.81 -14.97
N LYS A 126 -17.75 2.43 -13.72
CA LYS A 126 -18.89 2.98 -12.99
C LYS A 126 -18.78 4.49 -12.74
N MET A 127 -17.58 4.98 -12.40
CA MET A 127 -17.35 6.42 -12.21
C MET A 127 -17.41 7.19 -13.52
N ASP A 128 -16.93 6.60 -14.61
CA ASP A 128 -16.96 7.22 -15.94
C ASP A 128 -18.40 7.36 -16.43
N ASP A 129 -19.21 6.30 -16.35
CA ASP A 129 -20.63 6.29 -16.68
C ASP A 129 -21.43 7.32 -15.85
N ALA A 130 -21.07 7.52 -14.60
CA ALA A 130 -21.68 8.50 -13.69
C ALA A 130 -21.12 9.92 -13.85
N ASN A 131 -20.14 10.17 -14.74
CA ASN A 131 -19.41 11.43 -14.89
C ASN A 131 -18.72 11.92 -13.62
N LEU A 132 -18.32 10.99 -12.74
CA LEU A 132 -17.65 11.27 -11.47
C LEU A 132 -16.11 11.16 -11.57
N LEU A 133 -15.60 10.37 -12.51
CA LEU A 133 -14.19 9.97 -12.57
C LEU A 133 -13.25 11.18 -12.55
N PHE A 134 -13.51 12.19 -13.35
CA PHE A 134 -12.69 13.42 -13.38
C PHE A 134 -12.66 14.12 -12.02
N MET A 135 -13.81 14.32 -11.39
CA MET A 135 -13.89 15.03 -10.12
C MET A 135 -13.16 14.28 -9.01
N VAL A 136 -13.30 12.96 -9.00
CA VAL A 136 -12.63 12.08 -8.00
C VAL A 136 -11.11 12.11 -8.20
N ILE A 137 -10.61 11.92 -9.43
CA ILE A 137 -9.17 11.97 -9.72
C ILE A 137 -8.60 13.36 -9.41
N LYS A 138 -9.32 14.43 -9.75
CA LYS A 138 -8.91 15.80 -9.43
C LYS A 138 -8.76 16.02 -7.93
N ARG A 139 -9.69 15.50 -7.13
CA ARG A 139 -9.56 15.58 -5.66
C ARG A 139 -8.35 14.81 -5.13
N PHE A 140 -8.06 13.64 -5.67
CA PHE A 140 -6.86 12.90 -5.29
C PHE A 140 -5.57 13.60 -5.73
N GLN A 141 -5.56 14.30 -6.85
CA GLN A 141 -4.41 15.09 -7.31
C GLN A 141 -4.03 16.21 -6.32
N GLU A 142 -5.01 16.79 -5.61
CA GLU A 142 -4.80 17.87 -4.64
C GLU A 142 -4.06 17.43 -3.36
N ILE A 143 -3.98 16.13 -3.06
CA ILE A 143 -3.31 15.63 -1.86
C ILE A 143 -1.88 15.17 -2.15
N ASP A 144 -0.95 15.62 -1.31
CA ASP A 144 0.45 15.16 -1.34
C ASP A 144 0.64 14.02 -0.33
N LEU A 145 0.85 12.82 -0.86
CA LEU A 145 1.12 11.60 -0.08
C LEU A 145 2.59 11.17 -0.18
N HIS A 146 3.53 12.07 -0.50
CA HIS A 146 4.95 11.75 -0.55
C HIS A 146 5.49 11.29 0.83
N PRO A 147 6.45 10.33 0.87
CA PRO A 147 7.03 9.84 2.13
C PRO A 147 7.61 10.93 3.05
N ASP A 148 8.12 12.02 2.49
CA ASP A 148 8.64 13.18 3.24
C ASP A 148 7.53 13.99 3.94
N ARG A 149 6.28 13.85 3.52
CA ARG A 149 5.12 14.52 4.10
C ARG A 149 4.32 13.61 5.03
N ILE A 150 4.15 12.37 4.62
CA ILE A 150 3.40 11.35 5.33
C ILE A 150 4.24 10.08 5.35
N THR A 151 4.79 9.73 6.48
CA THR A 151 5.61 8.53 6.66
C THR A 151 4.80 7.25 6.37
N SER A 152 5.47 6.12 6.17
CA SER A 152 4.78 4.83 5.98
C SER A 152 3.93 4.45 7.18
N MET A 153 4.39 4.75 8.41
CA MET A 153 3.58 4.54 9.61
C MET A 153 2.32 5.41 9.61
N GLU A 154 2.43 6.67 9.24
CA GLU A 154 1.29 7.59 9.14
C GLU A 154 0.32 7.17 8.02
N MET A 155 0.81 6.64 6.90
CA MET A 155 -0.02 6.01 5.87
C MET A 155 -0.79 4.80 6.41
N GLY A 156 -0.14 3.94 7.19
CA GLY A 156 -0.80 2.83 7.87
C GLY A 156 -1.96 3.31 8.75
N TYR A 157 -1.74 4.32 9.59
CA TYR A 157 -2.80 4.95 10.40
C TYR A 157 -3.95 5.50 9.54
N MET A 158 -3.62 6.09 8.41
CA MET A 158 -4.63 6.66 7.52
C MET A 158 -5.49 5.57 6.88
N PHE A 159 -4.90 4.48 6.41
CA PHE A 159 -5.65 3.33 5.89
C PHE A 159 -6.53 2.69 6.96
N GLU A 160 -5.98 2.47 8.17
CA GLU A 160 -6.74 1.93 9.30
C GLU A 160 -7.96 2.80 9.64
N GLU A 161 -7.80 4.13 9.67
CA GLU A 161 -8.90 5.06 9.93
C GLU A 161 -9.95 5.05 8.80
N LEU A 162 -9.53 4.95 7.54
CA LEU A 162 -10.43 4.85 6.39
C LEU A 162 -11.23 3.53 6.44
N ILE A 163 -10.56 2.40 6.66
CA ILE A 163 -11.20 1.08 6.77
C ILE A 163 -12.18 1.06 7.92
N ARG A 164 -11.80 1.60 9.10
CA ARG A 164 -12.70 1.70 10.25
C ARG A 164 -13.97 2.50 9.92
N LYS A 165 -13.83 3.64 9.25
CA LYS A 165 -14.98 4.45 8.82
C LYS A 165 -15.87 3.72 7.82
N PHE A 166 -15.29 2.97 6.87
CA PHE A 166 -16.08 2.17 5.93
C PHE A 166 -16.81 1.03 6.62
N ALA A 167 -16.17 0.32 7.55
CA ALA A 167 -16.79 -0.74 8.34
C ALA A 167 -17.95 -0.21 9.21
N GLU A 168 -17.79 0.94 9.86
CA GLU A 168 -18.87 1.58 10.64
C GLU A 168 -20.10 1.92 9.80
N ILE A 169 -19.92 2.34 8.55
CA ILE A 169 -21.00 2.69 7.65
C ILE A 169 -21.69 1.44 7.07
N SER A 170 -20.91 0.38 6.78
CA SER A 170 -21.45 -0.87 6.25
C SER A 170 -22.14 -1.74 7.32
N ASN A 171 -22.13 -1.33 8.59
CA ASN A 171 -22.54 -2.13 9.76
C ASN A 171 -21.75 -3.45 9.89
N GLU A 172 -20.53 -3.49 9.37
CA GLU A 172 -19.59 -4.57 9.61
C GLU A 172 -18.93 -4.41 10.99
N THR A 173 -18.58 -5.52 11.62
CA THR A 173 -17.99 -5.50 12.96
C THR A 173 -16.59 -4.88 12.88
N ALA A 174 -16.45 -3.65 13.35
CA ALA A 174 -15.21 -2.88 13.33
C ALA A 174 -14.03 -3.55 14.07
N GLY A 175 -14.31 -4.53 14.93
CA GLY A 175 -13.32 -5.27 15.71
C GLY A 175 -12.48 -6.27 14.91
N GLU A 176 -12.90 -6.62 13.69
CA GLU A 176 -12.20 -7.60 12.85
C GLU A 176 -11.02 -7.00 12.05
N HIS A 177 -10.90 -5.67 12.02
CA HIS A 177 -10.01 -5.00 11.07
C HIS A 177 -8.87 -4.19 11.68
N PHE A 178 -8.82 -4.08 13.04
CA PHE A 178 -7.89 -3.12 13.63
C PHE A 178 -7.38 -3.52 15.02
N THR A 179 -6.05 -3.56 15.17
CA THR A 179 -5.37 -3.66 16.48
C THR A 179 -4.83 -2.29 16.88
N PRO A 180 -5.23 -1.73 18.04
CA PRO A 180 -4.72 -0.44 18.50
C PRO A 180 -3.19 -0.41 18.58
N ARG A 181 -2.58 0.67 18.07
CA ARG A 181 -1.12 0.80 17.98
C ARG A 181 -0.42 0.72 19.33
N GLU A 182 -1.05 1.17 20.39
CA GLU A 182 -0.54 1.08 21.75
C GLU A 182 -0.44 -0.39 22.19
N VAL A 183 -1.40 -1.22 21.79
CA VAL A 183 -1.38 -2.67 22.04
C VAL A 183 -0.28 -3.31 21.19
N ILE A 184 -0.16 -2.95 19.92
CA ILE A 184 0.94 -3.46 19.06
C ILE A 184 2.31 -3.09 19.64
N LYS A 185 2.50 -1.84 20.06
CA LYS A 185 3.76 -1.40 20.70
C LYS A 185 4.05 -2.21 21.95
N LEU A 186 3.07 -2.50 22.78
CA LEU A 186 3.25 -3.36 23.95
C LEU A 186 3.65 -4.77 23.54
N MET A 187 2.95 -5.36 22.56
CA MET A 187 3.25 -6.71 22.06
C MET A 187 4.68 -6.81 21.52
N VAL A 188 5.11 -5.85 20.71
CA VAL A 188 6.46 -5.77 20.12
C VAL A 188 7.53 -5.63 21.22
N ASN A 189 7.29 -4.76 22.22
CA ASN A 189 8.21 -4.60 23.34
C ASN A 189 8.38 -5.91 24.14
N ILE A 190 7.28 -6.63 24.40
CA ILE A 190 7.34 -7.93 25.11
C ILE A 190 8.04 -8.96 24.24
N LEU A 191 7.74 -9.03 22.95
CA LEU A 191 8.30 -9.98 22.00
C LEU A 191 9.84 -9.89 21.94
N PHE A 192 10.38 -8.66 21.89
CA PHE A 192 11.81 -8.42 21.74
C PHE A 192 12.58 -8.32 23.08
N LEU A 193 11.87 -8.36 24.21
CA LEU A 193 12.47 -8.10 25.53
C LEU A 193 13.62 -9.05 25.86
N ASN A 194 13.43 -10.34 25.59
CA ASN A 194 14.42 -11.37 25.94
C ASN A 194 15.62 -11.43 24.96
N ASP A 195 15.46 -10.87 23.77
CA ASP A 195 16.47 -10.90 22.71
C ASP A 195 17.19 -9.55 22.53
N ARG A 196 16.99 -8.62 23.46
CA ARG A 196 17.52 -7.24 23.34
C ARG A 196 19.03 -7.21 23.15
N ASP A 197 19.77 -8.08 23.83
CA ASP A 197 21.22 -8.19 23.68
C ASP A 197 21.66 -8.76 22.32
N ILE A 198 20.81 -9.56 21.68
CA ILE A 198 21.02 -10.07 20.33
C ILE A 198 20.70 -8.99 19.32
N LEU A 199 19.57 -8.32 19.48
CA LEU A 199 19.05 -7.29 18.55
C LEU A 199 19.95 -6.05 18.48
N THR A 200 20.74 -5.76 19.49
CA THR A 200 21.71 -4.66 19.50
C THR A 200 23.03 -4.97 18.80
N LYS A 201 23.25 -6.22 18.34
CA LYS A 201 24.47 -6.60 17.61
C LYS A 201 24.49 -5.98 16.21
N LYS A 202 25.68 -5.58 15.77
CA LYS A 202 25.87 -4.99 14.45
C LYS A 202 25.56 -6.01 13.33
N GLY A 203 24.78 -5.56 12.34
CA GLY A 203 24.45 -6.34 11.14
C GLY A 203 23.56 -7.56 11.40
N ILE A 204 22.84 -7.61 12.53
CA ILE A 204 21.88 -8.68 12.81
C ILE A 204 20.72 -8.62 11.80
N THR A 205 20.35 -9.79 11.30
CA THR A 205 19.11 -9.96 10.50
C THR A 205 18.21 -10.95 11.24
N LYS A 206 16.94 -10.59 11.39
CA LYS A 206 15.89 -11.38 12.01
C LYS A 206 14.66 -11.44 11.12
N THR A 207 13.83 -12.44 11.30
CA THR A 207 12.57 -12.63 10.57
C THR A 207 11.38 -12.56 11.51
N ILE A 208 10.30 -11.91 11.06
CA ILE A 208 9.03 -11.86 11.79
C ILE A 208 7.87 -12.23 10.87
N TYR A 209 6.92 -12.99 11.38
CA TYR A 209 5.75 -13.45 10.65
C TYR A 209 4.47 -13.03 11.35
N ASP A 210 3.52 -12.52 10.54
CA ASP A 210 2.13 -12.27 10.95
C ASP A 210 1.19 -13.09 10.04
N CYS A 211 0.55 -14.10 10.60
CA CYS A 211 -0.34 -14.99 9.84
C CYS A 211 -1.73 -14.39 9.56
N CYS A 212 -2.05 -13.23 10.13
CA CYS A 212 -3.27 -12.46 9.89
C CYS A 212 -2.90 -10.98 9.75
N ALA A 213 -2.08 -10.69 8.72
CA ALA A 213 -1.30 -9.47 8.64
C ALA A 213 -2.12 -8.18 8.53
N GLY A 214 -3.38 -8.26 8.10
CA GLY A 214 -4.20 -7.08 7.86
C GLY A 214 -3.50 -6.12 6.90
N THR A 215 -3.45 -4.85 7.24
CA THR A 215 -2.72 -3.81 6.51
C THR A 215 -1.21 -3.78 6.80
N GLY A 216 -0.69 -4.72 7.58
CA GLY A 216 0.73 -4.81 7.94
C GLY A 216 1.13 -3.97 9.15
N GLY A 217 0.16 -3.52 9.95
CA GLY A 217 0.40 -2.64 11.09
C GLY A 217 1.37 -3.20 12.13
N MET A 218 1.24 -4.49 12.48
CA MET A 218 2.14 -5.14 13.44
C MET A 218 3.56 -5.27 12.90
N LEU A 219 3.70 -5.63 11.63
CA LEU A 219 4.99 -5.77 10.96
C LEU A 219 5.72 -4.42 10.87
N SER A 220 4.98 -3.35 10.51
CA SER A 220 5.54 -1.99 10.42
C SER A 220 6.02 -1.46 11.78
N VAL A 221 5.25 -1.68 12.85
CA VAL A 221 5.65 -1.25 14.21
C VAL A 221 6.86 -2.04 14.72
N ALA A 222 6.91 -3.35 14.43
CA ALA A 222 8.06 -4.18 14.81
C ALA A 222 9.35 -3.74 14.11
N GLU A 223 9.27 -3.42 12.82
CA GLU A 223 10.39 -2.89 12.04
C GLU A 223 10.87 -1.55 12.58
N GLU A 224 9.95 -0.61 12.83
CA GLU A 224 10.27 0.70 13.37
C GLU A 224 10.95 0.58 14.73
N TYR A 225 10.40 -0.24 15.63
CA TYR A 225 10.99 -0.50 16.94
C TYR A 225 12.43 -1.02 16.84
N LEU A 226 12.68 -1.99 15.94
CA LEU A 226 14.03 -2.52 15.75
C LEU A 226 14.97 -1.47 15.17
N ASN A 227 14.52 -0.67 14.20
CA ASN A 227 15.32 0.42 13.62
C ASN A 227 15.68 1.50 14.65
N GLU A 228 14.75 1.84 15.55
CA GLU A 228 15.03 2.77 16.67
C GLU A 228 16.05 2.16 17.66
N LEU A 229 15.96 0.88 17.94
CA LEU A 229 16.88 0.18 18.85
C LEU A 229 18.27 0.00 18.22
N ASN A 230 18.34 -0.33 16.95
CA ASN A 230 19.57 -0.63 16.22
C ASN A 230 19.40 -0.35 14.71
N PRO A 231 19.84 0.82 14.23
CA PRO A 231 19.77 1.17 12.81
C PRO A 231 20.55 0.25 11.86
N ASP A 232 21.53 -0.52 12.39
CA ASP A 232 22.29 -1.49 11.61
C ASP A 232 21.61 -2.88 11.53
N ALA A 233 20.50 -3.07 12.25
CA ALA A 233 19.73 -4.31 12.24
C ALA A 233 18.74 -4.32 11.05
N ARG A 234 18.42 -5.53 10.60
CA ARG A 234 17.40 -5.76 9.56
C ARG A 234 16.33 -6.71 10.08
N LEU A 235 15.08 -6.31 9.99
CA LEU A 235 13.93 -7.17 10.20
C LEU A 235 13.30 -7.50 8.84
N GLU A 236 13.37 -8.77 8.45
CA GLU A 236 12.64 -9.25 7.28
C GLU A 236 11.23 -9.66 7.70
N VAL A 237 10.24 -9.02 7.09
CA VAL A 237 8.85 -9.21 7.45
C VAL A 237 8.18 -10.18 6.49
N PHE A 238 7.34 -11.03 7.04
CA PHE A 238 6.52 -12.00 6.32
C PHE A 238 5.08 -11.91 6.81
N GLY A 239 4.14 -12.14 5.92
CA GLY A 239 2.73 -12.08 6.30
C GLY A 239 1.85 -12.93 5.40
N GLN A 240 0.68 -13.29 5.92
CA GLN A 240 -0.39 -13.86 5.13
C GLN A 240 -1.70 -13.16 5.47
N GLU A 241 -2.49 -12.81 4.43
CA GLU A 241 -3.73 -12.06 4.60
C GLU A 241 -4.81 -12.58 3.65
N LEU A 242 -6.02 -12.78 4.17
CA LEU A 242 -7.16 -13.28 3.43
C LEU A 242 -7.86 -12.18 2.63
N ASN A 243 -8.07 -11.01 3.28
CA ASN A 243 -8.76 -9.88 2.67
C ASN A 243 -7.91 -9.25 1.55
N PRO A 244 -8.41 -9.18 0.31
CA PRO A 244 -7.62 -8.70 -0.82
C PRO A 244 -7.21 -7.22 -0.70
N GLU A 245 -8.06 -6.38 -0.10
CA GLU A 245 -7.78 -4.95 0.08
C GLU A 245 -6.68 -4.73 1.13
N SER A 246 -6.78 -5.40 2.28
CA SER A 246 -5.76 -5.36 3.33
C SER A 246 -4.43 -5.93 2.85
N TYR A 247 -4.46 -7.06 2.13
CA TYR A 247 -3.28 -7.63 1.47
C TYR A 247 -2.60 -6.63 0.53
N ALA A 248 -3.37 -5.96 -0.32
CA ALA A 248 -2.85 -4.99 -1.27
C ALA A 248 -2.21 -3.79 -0.56
N ILE A 249 -2.83 -3.28 0.50
CA ILE A 249 -2.29 -2.18 1.31
C ILE A 249 -0.97 -2.59 1.97
N CYS A 250 -0.93 -3.76 2.62
CA CYS A 250 0.28 -4.29 3.25
C CYS A 250 1.41 -4.45 2.22
N LYS A 251 1.12 -5.06 1.09
CA LYS A 251 2.09 -5.28 0.00
C LYS A 251 2.62 -3.97 -0.58
N SER A 252 1.76 -2.95 -0.73
CA SER A 252 2.15 -1.63 -1.23
C SER A 252 3.12 -0.91 -0.29
N ASP A 253 2.91 -1.00 1.02
CA ASP A 253 3.81 -0.39 2.01
C ASP A 253 5.21 -1.03 1.97
N LEU A 254 5.28 -2.37 1.90
CA LEU A 254 6.56 -3.07 1.76
C LEU A 254 7.30 -2.67 0.47
N LEU A 255 6.56 -2.55 -0.63
CA LEU A 255 7.13 -2.18 -1.92
C LEU A 255 7.76 -0.77 -1.87
N ILE A 256 7.06 0.20 -1.27
CA ILE A 256 7.53 1.58 -1.08
C ILE A 256 8.76 1.64 -0.16
N LYS A 257 8.78 0.82 0.89
CA LYS A 257 9.93 0.68 1.81
C LYS A 257 11.14 -0.03 1.19
N GLY A 258 11.02 -0.54 -0.04
CA GLY A 258 12.06 -1.33 -0.68
C GLY A 258 12.26 -2.72 -0.08
N GLN A 259 11.29 -3.20 0.69
CA GLN A 259 11.26 -4.56 1.21
C GLN A 259 10.77 -5.57 0.16
N ASN A 260 10.83 -6.87 0.48
CA ASN A 260 10.37 -7.90 -0.43
C ASN A 260 8.85 -8.08 -0.32
N ALA A 261 8.10 -7.43 -1.20
CA ALA A 261 6.64 -7.52 -1.23
C ALA A 261 6.12 -8.95 -1.48
N SER A 262 6.94 -9.86 -2.06
CA SER A 262 6.57 -11.26 -2.27
C SER A 262 6.53 -12.09 -0.97
N ASN A 263 7.05 -11.56 0.14
CA ASN A 263 6.93 -12.16 1.46
C ASN A 263 5.50 -12.09 2.02
N ILE A 264 4.65 -11.24 1.46
CA ILE A 264 3.23 -11.21 1.81
C ILE A 264 2.47 -12.12 0.89
N LYS A 265 1.73 -13.09 1.47
CA LYS A 265 0.93 -14.08 0.74
C LYS A 265 -0.55 -13.81 0.90
N LYS A 266 -1.31 -13.94 -0.19
CA LYS A 266 -2.77 -13.87 -0.14
C LYS A 266 -3.35 -15.27 0.13
N GLY A 267 -4.19 -15.41 1.14
CA GLY A 267 -4.88 -16.66 1.43
C GLY A 267 -5.26 -16.83 2.89
N ASN A 268 -6.03 -17.86 3.17
CA ASN A 268 -6.48 -18.20 4.51
C ASN A 268 -5.42 -19.03 5.25
N SER A 269 -4.78 -18.45 6.25
CA SER A 269 -3.68 -19.06 7.02
C SER A 269 -4.11 -20.30 7.82
N ILE A 270 -5.39 -20.42 8.14
CA ILE A 270 -5.91 -21.56 8.90
C ILE A 270 -6.13 -22.78 7.99
N SER A 271 -6.64 -22.57 6.77
CA SER A 271 -6.93 -23.65 5.83
C SER A 271 -5.76 -23.96 4.88
N GLU A 272 -4.92 -22.97 4.59
CA GLU A 272 -3.81 -23.08 3.64
C GLU A 272 -2.67 -22.13 4.06
N ASP A 273 -1.79 -22.56 4.95
CA ASP A 273 -0.57 -21.82 5.29
C ASP A 273 0.44 -21.88 4.14
N LYS A 274 0.58 -20.79 3.41
CA LYS A 274 1.49 -20.66 2.27
C LYS A 274 2.96 -20.53 2.66
N LEU A 275 3.24 -20.37 3.94
CA LEU A 275 4.56 -20.25 4.52
C LEU A 275 4.89 -21.41 5.50
N ALA A 276 4.11 -22.51 5.45
CA ALA A 276 4.24 -23.67 6.36
C ALA A 276 5.64 -24.33 6.37
N SER A 277 6.41 -24.19 5.28
CA SER A 277 7.79 -24.71 5.20
C SER A 277 8.83 -23.76 5.78
N GLU A 278 8.47 -22.51 6.03
CA GLU A 278 9.38 -21.49 6.50
C GLU A 278 9.52 -21.51 8.02
N LYS A 279 10.62 -20.97 8.52
CA LYS A 279 10.85 -20.78 9.96
C LYS A 279 11.21 -19.33 10.23
N PHE A 280 10.59 -18.78 11.25
CA PHE A 280 10.74 -17.38 11.61
C PHE A 280 11.33 -17.26 13.02
N ASP A 281 12.12 -16.20 13.27
CA ASP A 281 12.62 -15.90 14.60
C ASP A 281 11.48 -15.46 15.53
N TYR A 282 10.52 -14.71 14.98
CA TYR A 282 9.38 -14.15 15.73
C TYR A 282 8.06 -14.38 15.01
N LEU A 283 7.01 -14.52 15.82
CA LEU A 283 5.62 -14.54 15.35
C LEU A 283 4.82 -13.53 16.17
N ILE A 284 4.08 -12.68 15.51
CA ILE A 284 3.17 -11.71 16.10
C ILE A 284 1.87 -11.71 15.29
N THR A 285 0.72 -11.83 15.92
CA THR A 285 -0.55 -11.86 15.20
C THR A 285 -1.71 -11.51 16.10
N ASN A 286 -2.76 -10.94 15.52
CA ASN A 286 -4.10 -10.81 16.09
C ASN A 286 -5.08 -11.51 15.15
N PRO A 287 -5.39 -12.81 15.36
CA PRO A 287 -6.28 -13.53 14.48
C PRO A 287 -7.73 -13.05 14.62
N PRO A 288 -8.57 -13.19 13.58
CA PRO A 288 -10.00 -12.90 13.66
C PRO A 288 -10.70 -13.82 14.67
N PHE A 289 -11.76 -13.34 15.29
CA PHE A 289 -12.55 -14.05 16.27
C PHE A 289 -13.63 -14.91 15.62
#